data_88db1adef59a17ac59e3a1f4da9ff322
#
_entry.id   88db1adef59a17ac59e3a1f4da9ff322
#
_cell.length_a   1.000
_cell.length_b   1.000
_cell.length_c   1.000
_cell.angle_alpha   90.00
_cell.angle_beta   90.00
_cell.angle_gamma   90.00
#
_symmetry.space_group_name_H-M   'P 1'
#
loop_
_entity.id
_entity.type
_entity.pdbx_description
1 polymer ?
#
loop_
_entity_poly.entity_id
_entity_poly.type
_entity_poly.pdbx_seq_one_letter_code
_entity_poly.pdbx_strand_id
1 'polypeptide(L)'
;MTTTTDRRTRRVLLVEDEPGLAESVRYALETEGFEVTTATTGVSGLDMVRSSAPDLVLLDLMLPEMSGLDVCRQIRSSSDVPIIMLTAKDSEADKVTGLELGADDYMTKPFSMRELIARVRAHLRRASKSGLLAESNEVLRGGPIELDIDAHVARVRGTEVELRPKEFELLESLMRRKNRLAARHALIDEVWGPSYFGDTKTLDVHIKRLREKLETDSSHPEHIVTVRGLGYKFVDE
;
A
#
# COMPACT_ATOMS: atom_id res chain seq x y z
N MET A 1 4.86 -36.52 9.44
CA MET A 1 5.11 -35.96 8.08
C MET A 1 4.70 -34.52 8.12
N THR A 2 5.67 -33.64 8.35
CA THR A 2 5.48 -32.18 8.42
C THR A 2 5.44 -31.65 7.00
N THR A 3 4.28 -31.21 6.55
CA THR A 3 4.12 -30.49 5.28
C THR A 3 4.82 -29.13 5.39
N THR A 4 6.04 -29.07 4.89
CA THR A 4 6.76 -27.82 4.66
C THR A 4 6.01 -27.10 3.54
N THR A 5 5.17 -26.14 3.91
CA THR A 5 4.60 -25.19 2.94
C THR A 5 5.80 -24.41 2.39
N ASP A 6 6.08 -24.57 1.12
CA ASP A 6 7.10 -23.86 0.36
C ASP A 6 6.73 -22.35 0.35
N ARG A 7 7.10 -21.64 1.41
CA ARG A 7 6.94 -20.19 1.51
C ARG A 7 8.04 -19.56 0.67
N ARG A 8 7.74 -19.22 -0.58
CA ARG A 8 8.62 -18.36 -1.38
C ARG A 8 9.10 -17.18 -0.51
N THR A 9 10.41 -17.05 -0.38
CA THR A 9 11.03 -15.91 0.31
C THR A 9 10.60 -14.61 -0.36
N ARG A 10 10.10 -13.64 0.43
CA ARG A 10 9.65 -12.36 -0.08
C ARG A 10 10.84 -11.45 -0.36
N ARG A 11 10.83 -10.83 -1.53
CA ARG A 11 11.90 -9.97 -2.02
C ARG A 11 11.57 -8.51 -1.79
N VAL A 12 12.45 -7.81 -1.10
CA VAL A 12 12.35 -6.38 -0.82
C VAL A 12 13.49 -5.67 -1.56
N LEU A 13 13.15 -4.67 -2.37
CA LEU A 13 14.13 -3.76 -2.95
C LEU A 13 14.22 -2.52 -2.07
N LEU A 14 15.42 -2.18 -1.62
CA LEU A 14 15.74 -0.94 -0.92
C LEU A 14 16.51 -0.01 -1.85
N VAL A 15 15.96 1.17 -2.11
CA VAL A 15 16.61 2.24 -2.88
C VAL A 15 16.96 3.36 -1.92
N GLU A 16 18.22 3.43 -1.54
CA GLU A 16 18.76 4.29 -0.48
C GLU A 16 20.22 4.62 -0.78
N ASP A 17 20.61 5.88 -0.79
CA ASP A 17 21.97 6.32 -1.11
C ASP A 17 22.90 6.41 0.10
N GLU A 18 22.36 6.42 1.32
CA GLU A 18 23.15 6.42 2.56
C GLU A 18 23.59 4.97 2.92
N PRO A 19 24.91 4.63 2.80
CA PRO A 19 25.34 3.23 2.99
C PRO A 19 25.06 2.67 4.39
N GLY A 20 25.21 3.51 5.42
CA GLY A 20 25.01 3.09 6.81
C GLY A 20 23.55 2.75 7.12
N LEU A 21 22.60 3.54 6.59
CA LEU A 21 21.19 3.26 6.73
C LEU A 21 20.79 2.04 5.88
N ALA A 22 21.26 1.96 4.64
CA ALA A 22 21.00 0.83 3.75
C ALA A 22 21.45 -0.50 4.37
N GLU A 23 22.64 -0.55 4.94
CA GLU A 23 23.19 -1.74 5.63
C GLU A 23 22.33 -2.12 6.85
N SER A 24 21.95 -1.13 7.68
CA SER A 24 21.13 -1.36 8.87
C SER A 24 19.74 -1.89 8.52
N VAL A 25 19.09 -1.32 7.50
CA VAL A 25 17.78 -1.76 7.02
C VAL A 25 17.89 -3.17 6.41
N ARG A 26 18.88 -3.41 5.55
CA ARG A 26 19.13 -4.72 4.94
C ARG A 26 19.28 -5.78 6.02
N TYR A 27 20.20 -5.59 6.97
CA TYR A 27 20.43 -6.54 8.06
C TYR A 27 19.17 -6.85 8.87
N ALA A 28 18.39 -5.80 9.22
CA ALA A 28 17.17 -5.98 10.00
C ALA A 28 16.12 -6.81 9.25
N LEU A 29 15.94 -6.56 7.95
CA LEU A 29 14.97 -7.28 7.14
C LEU A 29 15.40 -8.72 6.82
N GLU A 30 16.69 -8.95 6.54
CA GLU A 30 17.24 -10.30 6.33
C GLU A 30 17.10 -11.16 7.59
N THR A 31 17.31 -10.58 8.77
CA THR A 31 17.07 -11.26 10.07
C THR A 31 15.62 -11.71 10.24
N GLU A 32 14.68 -11.00 9.63
CA GLU A 32 13.25 -11.31 9.62
C GLU A 32 12.83 -12.27 8.49
N GLY A 33 13.80 -12.77 7.70
CA GLY A 33 13.60 -13.77 6.66
C GLY A 33 13.20 -13.21 5.29
N PHE A 34 13.40 -11.92 5.05
CA PHE A 34 13.24 -11.32 3.72
C PHE A 34 14.52 -11.46 2.90
N GLU A 35 14.39 -11.54 1.60
CA GLU A 35 15.50 -11.39 0.65
C GLU A 35 15.59 -9.91 0.27
N VAL A 36 16.74 -9.26 0.54
CA VAL A 36 16.87 -7.81 0.33
C VAL A 36 17.91 -7.53 -0.74
N THR A 37 17.51 -6.77 -1.75
CA THR A 37 18.42 -6.17 -2.74
C THR A 37 18.50 -4.66 -2.52
N THR A 38 19.66 -4.07 -2.75
CA THR A 38 19.88 -2.63 -2.52
C THR A 38 20.29 -1.93 -3.80
N ALA A 39 19.77 -0.73 -4.02
CA ALA A 39 20.19 0.20 -5.07
C ALA A 39 20.52 1.55 -4.43
N THR A 40 21.56 2.21 -4.91
CA THR A 40 22.04 3.49 -4.37
C THR A 40 21.60 4.70 -5.20
N THR A 41 20.96 4.48 -6.35
CA THR A 41 20.43 5.54 -7.22
C THR A 41 19.04 5.20 -7.72
N GLY A 42 18.27 6.22 -8.09
CA GLY A 42 16.93 6.03 -8.67
C GLY A 42 16.96 5.20 -9.95
N VAL A 43 17.96 5.40 -10.80
CA VAL A 43 18.13 4.65 -12.07
C VAL A 43 18.35 3.17 -11.81
N SER A 44 19.30 2.84 -10.94
CA SER A 44 19.55 1.43 -10.57
C SER A 44 18.35 0.78 -9.89
N GLY A 45 17.59 1.54 -9.08
CA GLY A 45 16.34 1.08 -8.49
C GLY A 45 15.29 0.70 -9.53
N LEU A 46 15.09 1.54 -10.55
CA LEU A 46 14.15 1.27 -11.65
C LEU A 46 14.53 0.01 -12.44
N ASP A 47 15.82 -0.16 -12.74
CA ASP A 47 16.31 -1.36 -13.45
C ASP A 47 16.11 -2.64 -12.62
N MET A 48 16.31 -2.54 -11.29
CA MET A 48 16.07 -3.66 -10.39
C MET A 48 14.59 -4.00 -10.25
N VAL A 49 13.68 -3.02 -10.24
CA VAL A 49 12.23 -3.30 -10.26
C VAL A 49 11.86 -4.13 -11.48
N ARG A 50 12.39 -3.79 -12.66
CA ARG A 50 12.12 -4.49 -13.92
C ARG A 50 12.73 -5.89 -13.96
N SER A 51 13.97 -6.06 -13.48
CA SER A 51 14.73 -7.30 -13.61
C SER A 51 14.42 -8.31 -12.49
N SER A 52 14.22 -7.86 -11.26
CA SER A 52 14.04 -8.74 -10.10
C SER A 52 12.58 -8.93 -9.69
N ALA A 53 11.65 -8.10 -10.17
CA ALA A 53 10.24 -8.11 -9.78
C ALA A 53 10.07 -8.26 -8.26
N PRO A 54 10.47 -7.28 -7.45
CA PRO A 54 10.38 -7.35 -5.99
C PRO A 54 8.91 -7.41 -5.54
N ASP A 55 8.69 -7.97 -4.35
CA ASP A 55 7.36 -8.00 -3.72
C ASP A 55 7.03 -6.67 -3.00
N LEU A 56 8.05 -5.84 -2.71
CA LEU A 56 7.93 -4.52 -2.09
C LEU A 56 9.16 -3.67 -2.37
N VAL A 57 8.97 -2.36 -2.51
CA VAL A 57 10.03 -1.36 -2.66
C VAL A 57 10.02 -0.43 -1.45
N LEU A 58 11.18 -0.28 -0.80
CA LEU A 58 11.50 0.81 0.11
C LEU A 58 12.26 1.86 -0.68
N LEU A 59 11.79 3.09 -0.72
CA LEU A 59 12.28 4.12 -1.62
C LEU A 59 12.58 5.40 -0.88
N ASP A 60 13.87 5.78 -0.83
CA ASP A 60 14.21 7.12 -0.33
C ASP A 60 13.68 8.20 -1.27
N LEU A 61 13.17 9.26 -0.67
CA LEU A 61 12.74 10.44 -1.38
C LEU A 61 13.91 11.25 -1.93
N MET A 62 15.00 11.33 -1.16
CA MET A 62 16.16 12.19 -1.41
C MET A 62 17.32 11.42 -2.05
N LEU A 63 17.09 10.92 -3.27
CA LEU A 63 18.11 10.22 -4.02
C LEU A 63 18.92 11.19 -4.91
N PRO A 64 20.21 10.90 -5.18
CA PRO A 64 20.99 11.66 -6.14
C PRO A 64 20.46 11.44 -7.57
N GLU A 65 20.68 12.41 -8.45
CA GLU A 65 20.37 12.41 -9.88
C GLU A 65 18.86 12.38 -10.20
N MET A 66 18.07 11.54 -9.56
CA MET A 66 16.64 11.40 -9.77
C MET A 66 15.90 11.29 -8.43
N SER A 67 14.94 12.17 -8.19
CA SER A 67 14.17 12.15 -6.94
C SER A 67 13.37 10.85 -6.77
N GLY A 68 13.18 10.41 -5.51
CA GLY A 68 12.32 9.26 -5.23
C GLY A 68 10.88 9.45 -5.72
N LEU A 69 10.38 10.69 -5.84
CA LEU A 69 9.08 10.96 -6.44
C LEU A 69 9.03 10.59 -7.92
N ASP A 70 10.09 10.91 -8.67
CA ASP A 70 10.17 10.57 -10.09
C ASP A 70 10.35 9.07 -10.30
N VAL A 71 11.15 8.42 -9.42
CA VAL A 71 11.27 6.96 -9.39
C VAL A 71 9.90 6.32 -9.15
N CYS A 72 9.17 6.77 -8.14
CA CYS A 72 7.82 6.28 -7.83
C CYS A 72 6.88 6.42 -9.03
N ARG A 73 6.84 7.59 -9.67
CA ARG A 73 6.02 7.84 -10.86
C ARG A 73 6.36 6.87 -12.00
N GLN A 74 7.65 6.63 -12.24
CA GLN A 74 8.09 5.70 -13.27
C GLN A 74 7.77 4.25 -12.94
N ILE A 75 7.92 3.80 -11.69
CA ILE A 75 7.50 2.46 -11.26
C ILE A 75 5.99 2.31 -11.53
N ARG A 76 5.19 3.29 -11.14
CA ARG A 76 3.72 3.26 -11.27
C ARG A 76 3.21 3.27 -12.71
N SER A 77 4.01 3.68 -13.67
CA SER A 77 3.63 3.57 -15.09
C SER A 77 3.63 2.12 -15.61
N SER A 78 4.19 1.17 -14.86
CA SER A 78 4.39 -0.21 -15.32
C SER A 78 4.23 -1.28 -14.24
N SER A 79 4.00 -0.90 -12.97
CA SER A 79 3.93 -1.86 -11.86
C SER A 79 3.13 -1.34 -10.67
N ASP A 80 2.33 -2.22 -10.09
CA ASP A 80 1.60 -1.99 -8.83
C ASP A 80 2.32 -2.54 -7.59
N VAL A 81 3.62 -2.83 -7.69
CA VAL A 81 4.42 -3.26 -6.55
C VAL A 81 4.25 -2.29 -5.38
N PRO A 82 4.00 -2.75 -4.15
CA PRO A 82 3.89 -1.88 -2.99
C PRO A 82 5.14 -1.03 -2.79
N ILE A 83 4.96 0.29 -2.61
CA ILE A 83 6.05 1.25 -2.34
C ILE A 83 5.82 1.91 -1.00
N ILE A 84 6.80 1.79 -0.10
CA ILE A 84 6.90 2.58 1.12
C ILE A 84 7.98 3.64 0.92
N MET A 85 7.60 4.91 0.98
CA MET A 85 8.57 6.00 0.90
C MET A 85 9.27 6.25 2.22
N LEU A 86 10.59 6.43 2.18
CA LEU A 86 11.42 6.90 3.29
C LEU A 86 11.68 8.40 3.07
N THR A 87 11.36 9.25 4.04
CA THR A 87 11.43 10.70 3.85
C THR A 87 12.02 11.41 5.07
N ALA A 88 12.74 12.52 4.85
CA ALA A 88 13.17 13.38 5.94
C ALA A 88 11.95 14.08 6.59
N LYS A 89 12.08 14.42 7.87
CA LYS A 89 10.99 14.89 8.76
C LYS A 89 10.27 16.18 8.32
N ASP A 90 10.82 16.98 7.43
CA ASP A 90 10.50 18.40 7.31
C ASP A 90 9.49 18.79 6.23
N SER A 91 8.95 17.85 5.45
CA SER A 91 8.04 18.19 4.37
C SER A 91 6.74 17.39 4.41
N GLU A 92 5.74 17.99 5.05
CA GLU A 92 4.37 17.48 4.98
C GLU A 92 3.85 17.47 3.52
N ALA A 93 4.31 18.45 2.73
CA ALA A 93 4.00 18.54 1.32
C ALA A 93 4.56 17.36 0.52
N ASP A 94 5.79 16.93 0.79
CA ASP A 94 6.41 15.79 0.09
C ASP A 94 5.74 14.46 0.42
N LYS A 95 5.23 14.30 1.65
CA LYS A 95 4.47 13.11 2.06
C LYS A 95 3.17 13.00 1.28
N VAL A 96 2.41 14.08 1.21
CA VAL A 96 1.16 14.14 0.45
C VAL A 96 1.45 13.93 -1.03
N THR A 97 2.45 14.62 -1.58
CA THR A 97 2.86 14.47 -2.98
C THR A 97 3.29 13.04 -3.29
N GLY A 98 4.10 12.40 -2.45
CA GLY A 98 4.53 11.01 -2.63
C GLY A 98 3.36 10.03 -2.63
N LEU A 99 2.44 10.19 -1.69
CA LEU A 99 1.19 9.41 -1.68
C LEU A 99 0.36 9.72 -2.92
N GLU A 100 0.15 10.96 -3.32
CA GLU A 100 -0.61 11.32 -4.53
C GLU A 100 0.02 10.78 -5.82
N LEU A 101 1.35 10.69 -5.88
CA LEU A 101 2.07 10.10 -7.02
C LEU A 101 2.05 8.58 -7.06
N GLY A 102 1.58 7.93 -5.99
CA GLY A 102 1.39 6.50 -6.06
C GLY A 102 2.05 5.66 -4.98
N ALA A 103 2.74 6.22 -4.01
CA ALA A 103 3.19 5.44 -2.86
C ALA A 103 1.99 4.87 -2.08
N ASP A 104 2.19 3.73 -1.45
CA ASP A 104 1.16 3.05 -0.64
C ASP A 104 1.29 3.42 0.84
N ASP A 105 2.48 3.84 1.25
CA ASP A 105 2.79 4.28 2.60
C ASP A 105 4.03 5.18 2.59
N TYR A 106 4.29 5.85 3.71
CA TYR A 106 5.53 6.61 3.94
C TYR A 106 6.01 6.48 5.38
N MET A 107 7.31 6.69 5.55
CA MET A 107 7.98 6.65 6.84
C MET A 107 8.94 7.81 6.97
N THR A 108 8.92 8.53 8.10
CA THR A 108 9.82 9.67 8.34
C THR A 108 11.12 9.22 9.01
N LYS A 109 12.25 9.65 8.45
CA LYS A 109 13.58 9.51 9.07
C LYS A 109 13.73 10.54 10.22
N PRO A 110 14.28 10.17 11.39
CA PRO A 110 14.68 8.84 11.77
C PRO A 110 13.50 7.95 12.15
N PHE A 111 13.52 6.68 11.78
CA PHE A 111 12.50 5.69 12.10
C PHE A 111 13.09 4.52 12.93
N SER A 112 12.22 3.79 13.62
CA SER A 112 12.63 2.57 14.29
C SER A 112 12.60 1.38 13.32
N MET A 113 13.58 0.48 13.40
CA MET A 113 13.59 -0.76 12.60
C MET A 113 12.38 -1.63 12.88
N ARG A 114 11.88 -1.62 14.13
CA ARG A 114 10.65 -2.34 14.50
C ARG A 114 9.43 -1.82 13.73
N GLU A 115 9.32 -0.51 13.59
CA GLU A 115 8.23 0.11 12.83
C GLU A 115 8.35 -0.24 11.34
N LEU A 116 9.55 -0.12 10.75
CA LEU A 116 9.81 -0.49 9.36
C LEU A 116 9.40 -1.93 9.06
N ILE A 117 9.86 -2.88 9.89
CA ILE A 117 9.53 -4.30 9.75
C ILE A 117 8.01 -4.53 9.84
N ALA A 118 7.33 -3.87 10.79
CA ALA A 118 5.89 -4.00 10.95
C ALA A 118 5.14 -3.53 9.67
N ARG A 119 5.55 -2.41 9.06
CA ARG A 119 4.99 -1.88 7.83
C ARG A 119 5.27 -2.79 6.63
N VAL A 120 6.51 -3.25 6.46
CA VAL A 120 6.88 -4.22 5.41
C VAL A 120 6.01 -5.47 5.52
N ARG A 121 5.86 -6.03 6.70
CA ARG A 121 4.98 -7.20 6.94
C ARG A 121 3.52 -6.91 6.62
N ALA A 122 3.01 -5.73 6.98
CA ALA A 122 1.64 -5.34 6.70
C ALA A 122 1.36 -5.26 5.20
N HIS A 123 2.30 -4.71 4.41
CA HIS A 123 2.17 -4.65 2.96
C HIS A 123 2.33 -6.00 2.27
N LEU A 124 3.15 -6.92 2.81
CA LEU A 124 3.39 -8.24 2.23
C LEU A 124 2.41 -9.33 2.68
N ARG A 125 1.59 -9.09 3.71
CA ARG A 125 0.70 -10.11 4.32
C ARG A 125 -0.31 -10.70 3.34
N ARG A 126 -0.80 -9.94 2.36
CA ARG A 126 -1.84 -10.39 1.43
C ARG A 126 -1.39 -11.21 0.25
N ALA A 127 -0.17 -11.07 -0.20
CA ALA A 127 0.34 -11.96 -1.23
C ALA A 127 0.33 -13.45 -0.81
N SER A 128 0.08 -13.73 0.49
CA SER A 128 -0.02 -15.09 1.03
C SER A 128 -1.46 -15.59 1.21
N LYS A 129 -2.48 -14.73 1.19
CA LYS A 129 -3.89 -15.17 1.38
C LYS A 129 -4.56 -15.63 0.09
N SER A 130 -4.03 -15.26 -1.07
CA SER A 130 -4.56 -15.68 -2.38
C SER A 130 -4.42 -17.19 -2.68
N GLY A 131 -3.72 -17.94 -1.84
CA GLY A 131 -3.43 -19.37 -2.08
C GLY A 131 -4.07 -20.37 -1.12
N LEU A 132 -4.85 -19.96 -0.14
CA LEU A 132 -5.31 -20.86 0.95
C LEU A 132 -6.80 -20.75 1.32
N LEU A 133 -7.66 -20.18 0.50
CA LEU A 133 -9.09 -20.18 0.81
C LEU A 133 -9.85 -21.09 -0.15
N ALA A 134 -10.50 -22.08 0.46
CA ALA A 134 -11.56 -22.87 -0.12
C ALA A 134 -12.61 -21.98 -0.80
N GLU A 135 -13.15 -22.46 -1.88
CA GLU A 135 -14.29 -22.04 -2.70
C GLU A 135 -15.41 -21.29 -1.96
N SER A 136 -15.12 -20.07 -1.51
CA SER A 136 -16.16 -19.11 -1.16
C SER A 136 -16.14 -18.01 -2.22
N ASN A 137 -17.05 -18.09 -3.17
CA ASN A 137 -17.28 -17.02 -4.17
C ASN A 137 -17.82 -15.76 -3.44
N GLU A 138 -16.99 -15.17 -2.59
CA GLU A 138 -17.40 -14.00 -1.81
C GLU A 138 -17.33 -12.74 -2.65
N VAL A 139 -18.49 -12.25 -3.08
CA VAL A 139 -18.61 -10.98 -3.79
C VAL A 139 -19.39 -9.99 -2.92
N LEU A 140 -18.72 -8.91 -2.52
CA LEU A 140 -19.36 -7.78 -1.86
C LEU A 140 -19.98 -6.87 -2.93
N ARG A 141 -21.24 -6.45 -2.72
CA ARG A 141 -21.96 -5.56 -3.63
C ARG A 141 -22.49 -4.35 -2.89
N GLY A 142 -22.43 -3.18 -3.53
CA GLY A 142 -22.98 -1.94 -2.99
C GLY A 142 -23.16 -0.90 -4.10
N GLY A 143 -24.40 -0.47 -4.34
CA GLY A 143 -24.73 0.36 -5.50
C GLY A 143 -24.17 -0.23 -6.80
N PRO A 144 -23.44 0.54 -7.61
CA PRO A 144 -22.83 0.05 -8.86
C PRO A 144 -21.52 -0.71 -8.65
N ILE A 145 -21.04 -0.86 -7.40
CA ILE A 145 -19.70 -1.39 -7.07
C ILE A 145 -19.81 -2.85 -6.66
N GLU A 146 -19.00 -3.69 -7.30
CA GLU A 146 -18.82 -5.10 -6.95
C GLU A 146 -17.36 -5.35 -6.62
N LEU A 147 -17.10 -6.09 -5.55
CA LEU A 147 -15.76 -6.49 -5.11
C LEU A 147 -15.72 -8.01 -4.93
N ASP A 148 -15.08 -8.68 -5.86
CA ASP A 148 -14.82 -10.12 -5.78
C ASP A 148 -13.57 -10.34 -4.94
N ILE A 149 -13.77 -10.87 -3.73
CA ILE A 149 -12.70 -11.02 -2.75
C ILE A 149 -11.72 -12.12 -3.16
N ASP A 150 -12.23 -13.21 -3.71
CA ASP A 150 -11.41 -14.36 -4.07
C ASP A 150 -10.62 -14.13 -5.36
N ALA A 151 -11.26 -13.52 -6.37
CA ALA A 151 -10.60 -13.14 -7.61
C ALA A 151 -9.74 -11.88 -7.47
N HIS A 152 -9.89 -11.11 -6.38
CA HIS A 152 -9.23 -9.81 -6.17
C HIS A 152 -9.55 -8.79 -7.26
N VAL A 153 -10.82 -8.75 -7.70
CA VAL A 153 -11.29 -7.91 -8.80
C VAL A 153 -12.37 -6.94 -8.29
N ALA A 154 -12.24 -5.68 -8.66
CA ALA A 154 -13.26 -4.66 -8.45
C ALA A 154 -13.96 -4.33 -9.77
N ARG A 155 -15.28 -4.11 -9.74
CA ARG A 155 -16.06 -3.65 -10.90
C ARG A 155 -16.97 -2.51 -10.51
N VAL A 156 -17.12 -1.55 -11.43
CA VAL A 156 -18.10 -0.47 -11.34
C VAL A 156 -19.01 -0.56 -12.56
N ARG A 157 -20.32 -0.74 -12.33
CA ARG A 157 -21.30 -0.95 -13.42
C ARG A 157 -20.90 -2.07 -14.39
N GLY A 158 -20.30 -3.14 -13.85
CA GLY A 158 -19.82 -4.29 -14.62
C GLY A 158 -18.47 -4.11 -15.33
N THR A 159 -17.91 -2.90 -15.32
CA THR A 159 -16.58 -2.64 -15.89
C THR A 159 -15.51 -2.84 -14.82
N GLU A 160 -14.48 -3.62 -15.13
CA GLU A 160 -13.36 -3.87 -14.22
C GLU A 160 -12.53 -2.61 -13.98
N VAL A 161 -12.20 -2.37 -12.72
CA VAL A 161 -11.42 -1.22 -12.25
C VAL A 161 -10.21 -1.74 -11.49
N GLU A 162 -9.03 -1.32 -11.92
CA GLU A 162 -7.78 -1.72 -11.29
C GLU A 162 -7.61 -0.98 -9.95
N LEU A 163 -7.55 -1.74 -8.87
CA LEU A 163 -7.27 -1.25 -7.52
C LEU A 163 -5.92 -1.76 -7.05
N ARG A 164 -5.12 -0.88 -6.46
CA ARG A 164 -3.90 -1.27 -5.76
C ARG A 164 -4.22 -2.07 -4.50
N PRO A 165 -3.29 -2.87 -3.99
CA PRO A 165 -3.55 -3.71 -2.83
C PRO A 165 -4.19 -2.98 -1.65
N LYS A 166 -3.68 -1.80 -1.27
CA LYS A 166 -4.24 -1.02 -0.15
C LYS A 166 -5.57 -0.34 -0.47
N GLU A 167 -5.81 0.01 -1.71
CA GLU A 167 -7.11 0.51 -2.15
C GLU A 167 -8.17 -0.60 -2.09
N PHE A 168 -7.82 -1.80 -2.54
CA PHE A 168 -8.69 -2.97 -2.45
C PHE A 168 -9.06 -3.30 -1.00
N GLU A 169 -8.05 -3.35 -0.11
CA GLU A 169 -8.23 -3.59 1.33
C GLU A 169 -9.14 -2.56 1.97
N LEU A 170 -8.93 -1.30 1.65
CA LEU A 170 -9.73 -0.22 2.21
C LEU A 170 -11.17 -0.28 1.72
N LEU A 171 -11.38 -0.57 0.43
CA LEU A 171 -12.72 -0.75 -0.12
C LEU A 171 -13.43 -1.95 0.52
N GLU A 172 -12.74 -3.09 0.65
CA GLU A 172 -13.28 -4.27 1.34
C GLU A 172 -13.72 -3.95 2.77
N SER A 173 -12.84 -3.28 3.54
CA SER A 173 -13.13 -2.89 4.91
C SER A 173 -14.36 -1.99 5.02
N LEU A 174 -14.51 -1.05 4.08
CA LEU A 174 -15.67 -0.16 4.00
C LEU A 174 -16.95 -0.91 3.58
N MET A 175 -16.89 -1.75 2.55
CA MET A 175 -18.06 -2.49 2.04
C MET A 175 -18.55 -3.55 3.02
N ARG A 176 -17.68 -4.19 3.81
CA ARG A 176 -18.10 -5.09 4.90
C ARG A 176 -18.88 -4.39 6.01
N ARG A 177 -18.76 -3.06 6.10
CA ARG A 177 -19.46 -2.21 7.06
C ARG A 177 -20.51 -1.31 6.41
N LYS A 178 -21.12 -1.77 5.31
CA LYS A 178 -22.13 -0.98 4.58
C LYS A 178 -23.10 -0.26 5.54
N ASN A 179 -23.34 1.02 5.23
CA ASN A 179 -24.22 1.90 5.98
C ASN A 179 -23.80 2.16 7.45
N ARG A 180 -22.62 1.73 7.87
CA ARG A 180 -22.06 1.99 9.20
C ARG A 180 -20.83 2.89 9.12
N LEU A 181 -20.64 3.70 10.16
CA LEU A 181 -19.42 4.48 10.32
C LEU A 181 -18.22 3.56 10.54
N ALA A 182 -17.21 3.72 9.72
CA ALA A 182 -15.88 3.17 9.94
C ALA A 182 -14.98 4.28 10.50
N ALA A 183 -14.59 4.16 11.75
CA ALA A 183 -13.73 5.14 12.39
C ALA A 183 -12.32 5.15 11.77
N ARG A 184 -11.67 6.33 11.70
CA ARG A 184 -10.36 6.49 11.04
C ARG A 184 -9.32 5.50 11.56
N HIS A 185 -9.17 5.42 12.89
CA HIS A 185 -8.19 4.52 13.51
C HIS A 185 -8.48 3.05 13.20
N ALA A 186 -9.77 2.64 13.19
CA ALA A 186 -10.14 1.27 12.89
C ALA A 186 -9.79 0.87 11.44
N LEU A 187 -10.00 1.79 10.48
CA LEU A 187 -9.58 1.57 9.09
C LEU A 187 -8.06 1.49 8.96
N ILE A 188 -7.33 2.35 9.67
CA ILE A 188 -5.87 2.34 9.68
C ILE A 188 -5.34 1.02 10.27
N ASP A 189 -5.84 0.62 11.44
CA ASP A 189 -5.42 -0.61 12.10
C ASP A 189 -5.69 -1.85 11.26
N GLU A 190 -6.80 -1.88 10.55
CA GLU A 190 -7.19 -3.00 9.71
C GLU A 190 -6.36 -3.08 8.42
N VAL A 191 -6.15 -1.95 7.75
CA VAL A 191 -5.50 -1.89 6.44
C VAL A 191 -3.97 -1.80 6.56
N TRP A 192 -3.45 -1.01 7.49
CA TRP A 192 -2.00 -0.82 7.69
C TRP A 192 -1.45 -1.57 8.90
N GLY A 193 -2.32 -2.05 9.78
CA GLY A 193 -1.97 -2.82 10.95
C GLY A 193 -1.94 -2.01 12.26
N PRO A 194 -2.10 -2.67 13.43
CA PRO A 194 -2.20 -2.01 14.74
C PRO A 194 -0.92 -1.32 15.20
N SER A 195 0.19 -1.57 14.53
CA SER A 195 1.48 -0.91 14.79
C SER A 195 1.76 0.24 13.83
N TYR A 196 0.71 0.75 13.14
CA TYR A 196 0.86 1.89 12.25
C TYR A 196 0.93 3.19 13.05
N PHE A 197 2.12 3.77 13.17
CA PHE A 197 2.35 5.06 13.83
C PHE A 197 2.41 6.24 12.85
N GLY A 198 1.98 6.02 11.59
CA GLY A 198 1.99 7.05 10.56
C GLY A 198 0.83 8.04 10.69
N ASP A 199 0.91 9.10 9.88
CA ASP A 199 -0.12 10.12 9.79
C ASP A 199 -1.42 9.54 9.18
N THR A 200 -2.54 9.94 9.73
CA THR A 200 -3.87 9.58 9.21
C THR A 200 -4.13 10.10 7.80
N LYS A 201 -3.28 10.96 7.27
CA LYS A 201 -3.35 11.46 5.88
C LYS A 201 -3.17 10.36 4.83
N THR A 202 -2.43 9.29 5.15
CA THR A 202 -2.36 8.11 4.28
C THR A 202 -3.77 7.59 3.96
N LEU A 203 -4.64 7.49 4.95
CA LEU A 203 -6.02 7.09 4.74
C LEU A 203 -6.76 8.04 3.80
N ASP A 204 -6.62 9.37 4.00
CA ASP A 204 -7.33 10.37 3.20
C ASP A 204 -6.93 10.32 1.71
N VAL A 205 -5.65 10.11 1.43
CA VAL A 205 -5.16 9.96 0.05
C VAL A 205 -5.71 8.69 -0.61
N HIS A 206 -5.76 7.57 0.11
CA HIS A 206 -6.34 6.34 -0.43
C HIS A 206 -7.86 6.45 -0.63
N ILE A 207 -8.57 7.13 0.26
CA ILE A 207 -9.99 7.47 0.06
C ILE A 207 -10.19 8.34 -1.19
N LYS A 208 -9.35 9.36 -1.38
CA LYS A 208 -9.40 10.22 -2.57
C LYS A 208 -9.24 9.39 -3.85
N ARG A 209 -8.23 8.52 -3.91
CA ARG A 209 -7.99 7.63 -5.06
C ARG A 209 -9.14 6.65 -5.32
N LEU A 210 -9.69 6.06 -4.26
CA LEU A 210 -10.87 5.20 -4.41
C LEU A 210 -12.03 5.97 -5.04
N ARG A 211 -12.30 7.19 -4.58
CA ARG A 211 -13.34 8.03 -5.16
C ARG A 211 -13.08 8.35 -6.63
N GLU A 212 -11.84 8.70 -6.99
CA GLU A 212 -11.45 8.96 -8.38
C GLU A 212 -11.68 7.77 -9.31
N LYS A 213 -11.62 6.54 -8.77
CA LYS A 213 -11.81 5.30 -9.53
C LYS A 213 -13.25 4.76 -9.53
N LEU A 214 -13.98 5.00 -8.46
CA LEU A 214 -15.26 4.32 -8.19
C LEU A 214 -16.47 5.24 -8.29
N GLU A 215 -16.33 6.54 -8.02
CA GLU A 215 -17.42 7.50 -8.05
C GLU A 215 -17.57 8.14 -9.42
N THR A 216 -18.78 8.56 -9.74
CA THR A 216 -19.04 9.35 -10.96
C THR A 216 -18.45 10.75 -10.85
N ASP A 217 -18.54 11.36 -9.66
CA ASP A 217 -17.92 12.62 -9.29
C ASP A 217 -17.20 12.47 -7.94
N SER A 218 -15.86 12.43 -7.97
CA SER A 218 -15.04 12.26 -6.77
C SER A 218 -15.14 13.42 -5.77
N SER A 219 -15.60 14.60 -6.22
CA SER A 219 -15.82 15.77 -5.37
C SER A 219 -17.16 15.74 -4.63
N HIS A 220 -18.15 15.01 -5.18
CA HIS A 220 -19.47 14.76 -4.59
C HIS A 220 -19.71 13.24 -4.50
N PRO A 221 -18.99 12.55 -3.61
CA PRO A 221 -19.05 11.09 -3.54
C PRO A 221 -20.41 10.62 -2.99
N GLU A 222 -21.02 9.66 -3.68
CA GLU A 222 -22.29 9.06 -3.31
C GLU A 222 -22.11 7.82 -2.43
N HIS A 223 -21.07 7.01 -2.73
CA HIS A 223 -20.84 5.74 -2.04
C HIS A 223 -19.82 5.83 -0.92
N ILE A 224 -18.66 6.48 -1.13
CA ILE A 224 -17.64 6.62 -0.09
C ILE A 224 -17.76 7.99 0.57
N VAL A 225 -18.61 8.11 1.57
CA VAL A 225 -18.99 9.39 2.19
C VAL A 225 -18.10 9.72 3.40
N THR A 226 -17.70 10.98 3.54
CA THR A 226 -16.98 11.48 4.73
C THR A 226 -17.96 11.81 5.85
N VAL A 227 -17.74 11.22 7.02
CA VAL A 227 -18.40 11.63 8.26
C VAL A 227 -17.42 12.51 9.03
N ARG A 228 -17.62 13.84 8.94
CA ARG A 228 -16.68 14.84 9.45
C ARG A 228 -16.26 14.59 10.89
N GLY A 229 -14.96 14.59 11.15
CA GLY A 229 -14.36 14.39 12.47
C GLY A 229 -14.37 12.94 12.99
N LEU A 230 -15.07 12.00 12.31
CA LEU A 230 -15.23 10.63 12.79
C LEU A 230 -14.57 9.60 11.88
N GLY A 231 -14.78 9.67 10.55
CA GLY A 231 -14.27 8.68 9.63
C GLY A 231 -15.00 8.65 8.30
N TYR A 232 -15.19 7.45 7.77
CA TYR A 232 -15.81 7.23 6.47
C TYR A 232 -16.94 6.21 6.57
N LYS A 233 -17.82 6.25 5.59
CA LYS A 233 -18.96 5.34 5.51
C LYS A 233 -19.16 4.94 4.05
N PHE A 234 -19.35 3.66 3.79
CA PHE A 234 -19.83 3.18 2.51
C PHE A 234 -21.38 3.20 2.52
N VAL A 235 -21.98 3.92 1.58
CA VAL A 235 -23.43 4.03 1.41
C VAL A 235 -23.85 3.11 0.26
N ASP A 236 -24.85 2.27 0.54
CA ASP A 236 -25.41 1.27 -0.38
C ASP A 236 -26.81 1.74 -0.84
N GLU A 237 -26.84 2.72 -1.72
CA GLU A 237 -28.08 3.21 -2.35
C GLU A 237 -27.95 3.17 -3.86
#